data_1e30d10a515e9374b8f80b294ad3ebb6
#
_entry.id   1e30d10a515e9374b8f80b294ad3ebb6
#
_cell.length_a   1.000
_cell.length_b   1.000
_cell.length_c   1.000
_cell.angle_alpha   90.00
_cell.angle_beta   90.00
_cell.angle_gamma   90.00
#
_symmetry.space_group_name_H-M   'P 1'
#
loop_
_entity.id
_entity.type
_entity.pdbx_description
1 polymer ?
#
loop_
_entity_poly.entity_id
_entity_poly.type
_entity_poly.pdbx_seq_one_letter_code
_entity_poly.pdbx_strand_id
1 'polypeptide(L)'
;MLIDFTIRNFMSYKDEVSLSMVASTTVKECEGNNGTSNVSVIDNNKRILRTSAIYGANGSGKSTVIAAMDIFKAMTLQSFVDENIVKRLSNLYYHFDTASVNEPISMQMIFVWNEERYRYGFEIKQGKVLTEWLYVLLKGSTKESYCFKRDGQDIKVNSKVMKGTRGVTSKTRSNALFLSTSAQFNVEMAMNVKEWFRKRFNILSGLTDNTLAYTAHAFMHNPLIREQILQMLGVVDSCIKNVNIQENIKEVNTQDSPFEVLSRLGINLQNDANKRIEQRELDIQATHDMYDNGNVVGDASLNFKFESLGTT
;
A
#
# COMPACT_ATOMS: atom_id res chain seq x y z
N MET A 1 4.97 -2.59 10.87
CA MET A 1 4.32 -3.92 10.83
C MET A 1 2.82 -3.73 10.97
N LEU A 2 2.01 -4.35 10.11
CA LEU A 2 0.54 -4.31 10.24
C LEU A 2 0.09 -5.21 11.40
N ILE A 3 -0.86 -4.74 12.20
CA ILE A 3 -1.49 -5.52 13.29
C ILE A 3 -2.92 -5.87 12.95
N ASP A 4 -3.70 -4.88 12.46
CA ASP A 4 -5.11 -5.05 12.21
C ASP A 4 -5.59 -4.08 11.13
N PHE A 5 -6.52 -4.50 10.29
CA PHE A 5 -7.19 -3.65 9.32
C PHE A 5 -8.68 -3.94 9.31
N THR A 6 -9.48 -2.95 9.64
CA THR A 6 -10.94 -3.06 9.76
C THR A 6 -11.62 -2.23 8.67
N ILE A 7 -12.66 -2.79 8.08
CA ILE A 7 -13.49 -2.19 7.03
C ILE A 7 -14.97 -2.38 7.35
N ARG A 8 -15.79 -1.38 7.03
CA ARG A 8 -17.27 -1.46 7.09
C ARG A 8 -17.86 -0.68 5.93
N ASN A 9 -18.99 -1.16 5.41
CA ASN A 9 -19.77 -0.58 4.33
C ASN A 9 -18.93 -0.26 3.09
N PHE A 10 -18.16 -1.22 2.59
CA PHE A 10 -17.27 -1.03 1.46
C PHE A 10 -17.36 -2.18 0.46
N MET A 11 -17.70 -1.90 -0.80
CA MET A 11 -17.81 -2.85 -1.92
C MET A 11 -18.62 -4.11 -1.56
N SER A 12 -17.96 -5.25 -1.30
CA SER A 12 -18.61 -6.52 -0.92
C SER A 12 -18.86 -6.68 0.59
N TYR A 13 -18.43 -5.74 1.43
CA TYR A 13 -18.56 -5.80 2.87
C TYR A 13 -19.62 -4.80 3.36
N LYS A 14 -20.76 -5.30 3.84
CA LYS A 14 -21.78 -4.50 4.54
C LYS A 14 -21.37 -4.23 5.97
N ASP A 15 -21.15 -5.31 6.70
CA ASP A 15 -20.82 -5.30 8.11
C ASP A 15 -19.32 -5.11 8.34
N GLU A 16 -18.94 -4.83 9.57
CA GLU A 16 -17.55 -4.67 9.95
C GLU A 16 -16.79 -6.00 9.84
N VAL A 17 -15.67 -5.96 9.13
CA VAL A 17 -14.77 -7.09 8.97
C VAL A 17 -13.34 -6.64 9.27
N SER A 18 -12.61 -7.44 10.05
CA SER A 18 -11.22 -7.20 10.39
C SER A 18 -10.30 -8.28 9.84
N LEU A 19 -9.20 -7.86 9.22
CA LEU A 19 -8.02 -8.69 8.99
C LEU A 19 -7.05 -8.48 10.14
N SER A 20 -6.98 -9.45 11.06
CA SER A 20 -6.09 -9.38 12.22
C SER A 20 -4.85 -10.23 12.01
N MET A 21 -3.69 -9.63 12.26
CA MET A 21 -2.40 -10.33 12.31
C MET A 21 -2.03 -10.78 13.73
N VAL A 22 -2.92 -10.59 14.71
CA VAL A 22 -2.67 -11.04 16.09
C VAL A 22 -2.69 -12.56 16.14
N ALA A 23 -1.60 -13.16 16.60
CA ALA A 23 -1.50 -14.61 16.74
C ALA A 23 -2.43 -15.09 17.87
N SER A 24 -3.25 -16.10 17.56
CA SER A 24 -4.02 -16.80 18.59
C SER A 24 -3.08 -17.49 19.58
N THR A 25 -3.55 -17.74 20.80
CA THR A 25 -2.79 -18.47 21.85
C THR A 25 -2.43 -19.90 21.43
N THR A 26 -3.19 -20.46 20.48
CA THR A 26 -2.97 -21.83 19.97
C THR A 26 -1.90 -21.91 18.89
N VAL A 27 -1.49 -20.75 18.31
CA VAL A 27 -0.44 -20.73 17.29
C VAL A 27 0.90 -21.08 17.95
N LYS A 28 1.48 -22.21 17.55
CA LYS A 28 2.84 -22.59 17.93
C LYS A 28 3.84 -21.74 17.15
N GLU A 29 4.92 -21.38 17.82
CA GLU A 29 6.07 -20.78 17.14
C GLU A 29 6.78 -21.88 16.35
N CYS A 30 6.94 -21.63 15.05
CA CYS A 30 7.72 -22.48 14.17
C CYS A 30 8.91 -21.66 13.67
N GLU A 31 10.10 -22.18 13.83
CA GLU A 31 11.29 -21.63 13.18
C GLU A 31 11.34 -22.12 11.74
N GLY A 32 11.42 -21.20 10.80
CA GLY A 32 11.70 -21.51 9.40
C GLY A 32 13.14 -21.98 9.22
N ASN A 33 13.47 -22.50 8.05
CA ASN A 33 14.81 -23.01 7.71
C ASN A 33 15.95 -22.01 7.95
N ASN A 34 15.63 -20.71 8.06
CA ASN A 34 16.59 -19.64 8.30
C ASN A 34 16.60 -19.13 9.77
N GLY A 35 16.04 -19.87 10.71
CA GLY A 35 15.96 -19.46 12.12
C GLY A 35 14.99 -18.29 12.39
N THR A 36 14.12 -17.92 11.43
CA THR A 36 13.13 -16.86 11.62
C THR A 36 11.82 -17.43 12.11
N SER A 37 11.32 -16.91 13.25
CA SER A 37 10.00 -17.30 13.77
C SER A 37 8.88 -16.79 12.86
N ASN A 38 7.78 -17.56 12.70
CA ASN A 38 6.54 -17.14 12.06
C ASN A 38 5.78 -16.06 12.86
N VAL A 39 6.19 -15.80 14.07
CA VAL A 39 5.61 -14.82 14.99
C VAL A 39 6.65 -13.78 15.36
N SER A 40 6.23 -12.53 15.44
CA SER A 40 7.01 -11.43 16.03
C SER A 40 6.36 -10.99 17.33
N VAL A 41 7.15 -10.73 18.35
CA VAL A 41 6.67 -10.17 19.62
C VAL A 41 6.85 -8.65 19.55
N ILE A 42 5.79 -7.93 19.83
CA ILE A 42 5.77 -6.47 19.96
C ILE A 42 5.36 -6.07 21.37
N ASP A 43 5.07 -4.78 21.58
CA ASP A 43 4.69 -4.22 22.89
C ASP A 43 3.94 -5.18 23.82
N ASN A 44 4.30 -5.24 25.08
CA ASN A 44 3.64 -6.01 26.14
C ASN A 44 3.42 -7.49 25.78
N ASN A 45 4.37 -8.13 25.13
CA ASN A 45 4.32 -9.53 24.68
C ASN A 45 3.18 -9.86 23.70
N LYS A 46 2.67 -8.88 22.97
CA LYS A 46 1.70 -9.13 21.93
C LYS A 46 2.33 -9.85 20.75
N ARG A 47 1.84 -11.05 20.46
CA ARG A 47 2.35 -11.92 19.38
C ARG A 47 1.64 -11.57 18.07
N ILE A 48 2.41 -11.27 17.02
CA ILE A 48 1.90 -10.89 15.70
C ILE A 48 2.42 -11.85 14.66
N LEU A 49 1.53 -12.36 13.82
CA LEU A 49 1.88 -13.20 12.68
C LEU A 49 2.68 -12.40 11.64
N ARG A 50 3.71 -13.01 11.07
CA ARG A 50 4.47 -12.41 9.96
C ARG A 50 3.80 -12.61 8.61
N THR A 51 2.96 -13.64 8.51
CA THR A 51 2.28 -14.02 7.26
C THR A 51 0.86 -14.46 7.58
N SER A 52 -0.08 -14.10 6.70
CA SER A 52 -1.46 -14.57 6.72
C SER A 52 -1.89 -14.87 5.29
N ALA A 53 -2.65 -15.93 5.09
CA ALA A 53 -3.23 -16.29 3.81
C ALA A 53 -4.77 -16.24 3.89
N ILE A 54 -5.39 -15.63 2.87
CA ILE A 54 -6.84 -15.47 2.79
C ILE A 54 -7.38 -16.44 1.74
N TYR A 55 -8.21 -17.38 2.16
CA TYR A 55 -8.87 -18.33 1.29
C TYR A 55 -10.38 -18.08 1.24
N GLY A 56 -11.03 -18.48 0.17
CA GLY A 56 -12.49 -18.39 0.03
C GLY A 56 -12.94 -18.56 -1.41
N ALA A 57 -14.24 -18.74 -1.62
CA ALA A 57 -14.87 -18.85 -2.93
C ALA A 57 -14.69 -17.59 -3.78
N ASN A 58 -14.90 -17.69 -5.09
CA ASN A 58 -14.94 -16.53 -5.97
C ASN A 58 -16.10 -15.60 -5.54
N GLY A 59 -15.86 -14.31 -5.54
CA GLY A 59 -16.84 -13.30 -5.09
C GLY A 59 -16.91 -13.11 -3.56
N SER A 60 -16.15 -13.88 -2.74
CA SER A 60 -16.18 -13.75 -1.27
C SER A 60 -15.50 -12.51 -0.68
N GLY A 61 -15.02 -11.60 -1.51
CA GLY A 61 -14.41 -10.34 -1.05
C GLY A 61 -12.90 -10.39 -0.82
N LYS A 62 -12.18 -11.47 -1.14
CA LYS A 62 -10.72 -11.56 -0.94
C LYS A 62 -9.97 -10.38 -1.54
N SER A 63 -10.24 -10.06 -2.80
CA SER A 63 -9.62 -8.92 -3.49
C SER A 63 -10.09 -7.58 -2.96
N THR A 64 -11.29 -7.53 -2.36
CA THR A 64 -11.85 -6.30 -1.77
C THR A 64 -11.03 -5.84 -0.56
N VAL A 65 -10.47 -6.75 0.24
CA VAL A 65 -9.58 -6.38 1.36
C VAL A 65 -8.34 -5.66 0.83
N ILE A 66 -7.73 -6.20 -0.23
CA ILE A 66 -6.54 -5.58 -0.85
C ILE A 66 -6.89 -4.22 -1.46
N ALA A 67 -8.02 -4.12 -2.17
CA ALA A 67 -8.50 -2.86 -2.72
C ALA A 67 -8.78 -1.82 -1.62
N ALA A 68 -9.38 -2.22 -0.50
CA ALA A 68 -9.61 -1.34 0.65
C ALA A 68 -8.30 -0.82 1.26
N MET A 69 -7.29 -1.68 1.37
CA MET A 69 -5.96 -1.28 1.86
C MET A 69 -5.29 -0.27 0.91
N ASP A 70 -5.40 -0.48 -0.40
CA ASP A 70 -4.84 0.44 -1.39
C ASP A 70 -5.53 1.82 -1.33
N ILE A 71 -6.85 1.81 -1.25
CA ILE A 71 -7.67 3.01 -1.07
C ILE A 71 -7.32 3.73 0.24
N PHE A 72 -7.19 3.01 1.35
CA PHE A 72 -6.79 3.57 2.63
C PHE A 72 -5.43 4.29 2.53
N LYS A 73 -4.45 3.65 1.87
CA LYS A 73 -3.16 4.23 1.58
C LYS A 73 -3.26 5.49 0.70
N ALA A 74 -4.02 5.40 -0.40
CA ALA A 74 -4.21 6.52 -1.32
C ALA A 74 -4.85 7.72 -0.63
N MET A 75 -5.91 7.50 0.16
CA MET A 75 -6.57 8.54 0.98
C MET A 75 -5.57 9.22 1.93
N THR A 76 -4.82 8.42 2.68
CA THR A 76 -3.84 8.92 3.65
C THR A 76 -2.75 9.77 2.98
N LEU A 77 -2.29 9.36 1.80
CA LEU A 77 -1.20 10.04 1.11
C LEU A 77 -1.66 11.24 0.27
N GLN A 78 -2.84 11.18 -0.35
CA GLN A 78 -3.21 12.07 -1.46
C GLN A 78 -4.42 12.97 -1.19
N SER A 79 -5.23 12.75 -0.14
CA SER A 79 -6.50 13.49 0.05
C SER A 79 -6.35 15.01 0.19
N PHE A 80 -5.18 15.52 0.53
CA PHE A 80 -4.90 16.95 0.51
C PHE A 80 -4.72 17.48 -0.92
N VAL A 81 -4.06 16.72 -1.79
CA VAL A 81 -3.73 17.14 -3.16
C VAL A 81 -4.89 16.87 -4.13
N ASP A 82 -5.50 15.70 -4.03
CA ASP A 82 -6.63 15.30 -4.87
C ASP A 82 -7.97 15.60 -4.19
N GLU A 83 -8.61 16.68 -4.60
CA GLU A 83 -9.89 17.14 -4.04
C GLU A 83 -11.06 16.18 -4.29
N ASN A 84 -10.94 15.33 -5.31
CA ASN A 84 -12.01 14.42 -5.72
C ASN A 84 -11.88 13.02 -5.12
N ILE A 85 -10.75 12.69 -4.48
CA ILE A 85 -10.50 11.32 -3.99
C ILE A 85 -11.58 10.87 -3.01
N VAL A 86 -11.96 11.72 -2.04
CA VAL A 86 -13.00 11.39 -1.04
C VAL A 86 -14.36 11.18 -1.70
N LYS A 87 -14.71 12.00 -2.71
CA LYS A 87 -15.96 11.86 -3.44
C LYS A 87 -16.01 10.55 -4.22
N ARG A 88 -14.93 10.20 -4.95
CA ARG A 88 -14.85 8.93 -5.68
C ARG A 88 -15.02 7.74 -4.75
N LEU A 89 -14.33 7.76 -3.61
CA LEU A 89 -14.36 6.66 -2.65
C LEU A 89 -15.68 6.54 -1.91
N SER A 90 -16.37 7.65 -1.65
CA SER A 90 -17.71 7.62 -1.04
C SER A 90 -18.75 6.86 -1.87
N ASN A 91 -18.49 6.62 -3.15
CA ASN A 91 -19.38 5.85 -4.03
C ASN A 91 -19.09 4.33 -3.99
N LEU A 92 -18.09 3.89 -3.25
CA LEU A 92 -17.72 2.47 -3.12
C LEU A 92 -18.37 1.80 -1.90
N TYR A 93 -19.48 2.35 -1.40
CA TYR A 93 -20.26 1.71 -0.33
C TYR A 93 -20.85 0.36 -0.80
N TYR A 94 -21.37 -0.44 0.12
CA TYR A 94 -22.01 -1.71 -0.20
C TYR A 94 -23.36 -1.46 -0.92
N HIS A 95 -23.43 -1.86 -2.19
CA HIS A 95 -24.57 -1.53 -3.08
C HIS A 95 -25.77 -2.47 -2.96
N PHE A 96 -25.64 -3.62 -2.29
CA PHE A 96 -26.69 -4.65 -2.23
C PHE A 96 -27.69 -4.45 -1.07
N ASP A 97 -27.65 -3.30 -0.42
CA ASP A 97 -28.59 -2.92 0.65
C ASP A 97 -28.94 -1.44 0.52
N THR A 98 -30.25 -1.14 0.51
CA THR A 98 -30.76 0.22 0.30
C THR A 98 -30.40 1.18 1.45
N ALA A 99 -30.17 0.67 2.66
CA ALA A 99 -29.75 1.49 3.80
C ALA A 99 -28.27 1.90 3.71
N SER A 100 -27.43 1.10 3.05
CA SER A 100 -25.98 1.28 3.01
C SER A 100 -25.53 2.61 2.39
N VAL A 101 -26.32 3.18 1.47
CA VAL A 101 -26.04 4.53 0.88
C VAL A 101 -26.07 5.62 1.98
N ASN A 102 -26.82 5.38 3.06
CA ASN A 102 -26.94 6.31 4.19
C ASN A 102 -25.95 6.05 5.32
N GLU A 103 -25.16 4.99 5.21
CA GLU A 103 -24.12 4.66 6.17
C GLU A 103 -22.75 5.14 5.67
N PRO A 104 -21.83 5.56 6.55
CA PRO A 104 -20.48 5.90 6.16
C PRO A 104 -19.69 4.64 5.78
N ILE A 105 -18.74 4.81 4.87
CA ILE A 105 -17.63 3.87 4.71
C ILE A 105 -16.68 4.14 5.86
N SER A 106 -16.38 3.11 6.66
CA SER A 106 -15.44 3.19 7.79
C SER A 106 -14.23 2.31 7.53
N MET A 107 -13.05 2.86 7.78
CA MET A 107 -11.78 2.11 7.67
C MET A 107 -10.86 2.46 8.83
N GLN A 108 -10.20 1.46 9.40
CA GLN A 108 -9.20 1.65 10.46
C GLN A 108 -8.02 0.71 10.25
N MET A 109 -6.83 1.20 10.56
CA MET A 109 -5.60 0.41 10.53
C MET A 109 -4.82 0.57 11.84
N ILE A 110 -4.34 -0.55 12.36
CA ILE A 110 -3.42 -0.58 13.51
C ILE A 110 -2.08 -1.12 13.02
N PHE A 111 -1.02 -0.39 13.29
CA PHE A 111 0.32 -0.75 12.84
C PHE A 111 1.41 -0.29 13.82
N VAL A 112 2.60 -0.89 13.71
CA VAL A 112 3.79 -0.48 14.47
C VAL A 112 4.79 0.17 13.52
N TRP A 113 5.31 1.31 13.93
CA TRP A 113 6.35 2.07 13.27
C TRP A 113 7.26 2.74 14.29
N ASN A 114 8.57 2.63 14.14
CA ASN A 114 9.57 3.20 15.05
C ASN A 114 9.29 2.88 16.53
N GLU A 115 8.96 1.60 16.82
CA GLU A 115 8.64 1.09 18.15
C GLU A 115 7.37 1.69 18.81
N GLU A 116 6.59 2.47 18.07
CA GLU A 116 5.31 3.03 18.50
C GLU A 116 4.17 2.34 17.76
N ARG A 117 3.05 2.14 18.46
CA ARG A 117 1.84 1.58 17.86
C ARG A 117 0.85 2.67 17.55
N TYR A 118 0.46 2.75 16.30
CA TYR A 118 -0.53 3.70 15.80
C TYR A 118 -1.85 3.00 15.54
N ARG A 119 -2.96 3.70 15.83
CA ARG A 119 -4.32 3.34 15.42
C ARG A 119 -4.91 4.54 14.72
N TYR A 120 -5.04 4.42 13.41
CA TYR A 120 -5.51 5.47 12.52
C TYR A 120 -6.73 5.00 11.76
N GLY A 121 -7.75 5.85 11.64
CA GLY A 121 -8.95 5.55 10.90
C GLY A 121 -9.76 6.78 10.56
N PHE A 122 -10.76 6.56 9.69
CA PHE A 122 -11.67 7.60 9.24
C PHE A 122 -13.01 7.00 8.78
N GLU A 123 -14.02 7.86 8.76
CA GLU A 123 -15.32 7.61 8.16
C GLU A 123 -15.60 8.67 7.10
N ILE A 124 -16.04 8.21 5.94
CA ILE A 124 -16.38 9.08 4.80
C ILE A 124 -17.79 8.80 4.30
N LYS A 125 -18.47 9.85 3.88
CA LYS A 125 -19.79 9.77 3.26
C LYS A 125 -20.03 10.97 2.35
N GLN A 126 -20.61 10.72 1.18
CA GLN A 126 -21.04 11.77 0.24
C GLN A 126 -19.94 12.83 -0.04
N GLY A 127 -18.70 12.37 -0.25
CA GLY A 127 -17.57 13.24 -0.57
C GLY A 127 -17.02 14.04 0.60
N LYS A 128 -17.39 13.73 1.84
CA LYS A 128 -16.91 14.39 3.06
C LYS A 128 -16.32 13.39 4.04
N VAL A 129 -15.33 13.85 4.80
CA VAL A 129 -14.81 13.14 5.97
C VAL A 129 -15.73 13.48 7.14
N LEU A 130 -16.42 12.47 7.67
CA LEU A 130 -17.30 12.62 8.84
C LEU A 130 -16.49 12.59 10.12
N THR A 131 -15.71 11.52 10.30
CA THR A 131 -14.86 11.35 11.46
C THR A 131 -13.45 10.95 11.04
N GLU A 132 -12.45 11.30 11.82
CA GLU A 132 -11.06 10.90 11.62
C GLU A 132 -10.37 10.86 12.99
N TRP A 133 -9.54 9.86 13.22
CA TRP A 133 -8.81 9.72 14.47
C TRP A 133 -7.42 9.16 14.29
N LEU A 134 -6.51 9.62 15.12
CA LEU A 134 -5.19 9.05 15.29
C LEU A 134 -4.89 8.91 16.77
N TYR A 135 -4.51 7.69 17.16
CA TYR A 135 -4.00 7.38 18.48
C TYR A 135 -2.60 6.80 18.37
N VAL A 136 -1.81 6.99 19.39
CA VAL A 136 -0.48 6.42 19.52
C VAL A 136 -0.28 5.78 20.90
N LEU A 137 0.31 4.60 20.92
CA LEU A 137 0.93 4.03 22.10
C LEU A 137 2.44 4.28 21.98
N LEU A 138 2.93 5.23 22.76
CA LEU A 138 4.35 5.58 22.80
C LEU A 138 5.15 4.45 23.45
N LYS A 139 6.42 4.32 23.05
CA LYS A 139 7.36 3.36 23.64
C LYS A 139 7.40 3.49 25.16
N GLY A 140 7.24 2.38 25.88
CA GLY A 140 7.22 2.34 27.34
C GLY A 140 5.91 2.78 28.00
N SER A 141 4.91 3.20 27.24
CA SER A 141 3.57 3.55 27.73
C SER A 141 2.66 2.32 27.75
N THR A 142 1.73 2.28 28.71
CA THR A 142 0.70 1.22 28.81
C THR A 142 -0.64 1.64 28.24
N LYS A 143 -0.85 2.94 27.98
CA LYS A 143 -2.11 3.50 27.50
C LYS A 143 -1.92 4.29 26.21
N GLU A 144 -2.84 4.09 25.27
CA GLU A 144 -2.91 4.91 24.07
C GLU A 144 -3.29 6.36 24.42
N SER A 145 -2.62 7.29 23.76
CA SER A 145 -2.96 8.70 23.78
C SER A 145 -3.57 9.08 22.44
N TYR A 146 -4.62 9.89 22.44
CA TYR A 146 -5.07 10.45 21.16
C TYR A 146 -4.10 11.54 20.70
N CYS A 147 -3.79 11.52 19.41
CA CYS A 147 -3.06 12.59 18.74
C CYS A 147 -4.06 13.65 18.28
N PHE A 148 -5.10 13.22 17.59
CA PHE A 148 -6.27 14.04 17.25
C PHE A 148 -7.53 13.19 17.08
N LYS A 149 -8.67 13.87 17.16
CA LYS A 149 -10.01 13.37 16.83
C LYS A 149 -10.74 14.43 16.05
N ARG A 150 -11.44 14.03 15.01
CA ARG A 150 -12.24 14.90 14.16
C ARG A 150 -13.67 14.42 14.12
N ASP A 151 -14.60 15.36 14.23
CA ASP A 151 -16.03 15.18 14.01
C ASP A 151 -16.51 16.32 13.08
N GLY A 152 -16.81 16.00 11.83
CA GLY A 152 -17.08 16.98 10.78
C GLY A 152 -15.91 17.95 10.59
N GLN A 153 -16.08 19.21 10.98
CA GLN A 153 -15.05 20.24 10.96
C GLN A 153 -14.49 20.57 12.37
N ASP A 154 -15.03 19.97 13.41
CA ASP A 154 -14.44 20.07 14.75
C ASP A 154 -13.25 19.10 14.90
N ILE A 155 -12.04 19.64 14.94
CA ILE A 155 -10.80 18.88 15.03
C ILE A 155 -10.12 19.19 16.36
N LYS A 156 -10.14 18.23 17.28
CA LYS A 156 -9.51 18.30 18.59
C LYS A 156 -8.13 17.65 18.55
N VAL A 157 -7.08 18.43 18.81
CA VAL A 157 -5.70 17.97 18.80
C VAL A 157 -5.12 17.96 20.21
N ASN A 158 -4.43 16.87 20.55
CA ASN A 158 -3.62 16.80 21.76
C ASN A 158 -2.23 17.39 21.48
N SER A 159 -2.06 18.67 21.77
CA SER A 159 -0.82 19.41 21.50
C SER A 159 0.40 18.90 22.28
N LYS A 160 0.20 18.11 23.34
CA LYS A 160 1.30 17.44 24.08
C LYS A 160 1.88 16.28 23.28
N VAL A 161 1.05 15.61 22.48
CA VAL A 161 1.42 14.42 21.69
C VAL A 161 1.73 14.80 20.24
N MET A 162 0.86 15.59 19.60
CA MET A 162 1.01 16.04 18.20
C MET A 162 1.26 17.54 18.15
N LYS A 163 2.53 17.93 18.13
CA LYS A 163 2.97 19.32 18.10
C LYS A 163 2.89 19.93 16.69
N GLY A 164 2.93 21.26 16.59
CA GLY A 164 3.03 21.96 15.30
C GLY A 164 1.71 22.09 14.53
N THR A 165 0.57 21.78 15.12
CA THR A 165 -0.75 21.78 14.44
C THR A 165 -1.49 23.13 14.49
N ARG A 166 -0.88 24.19 15.08
CA ARG A 166 -1.51 25.51 15.19
C ARG A 166 -1.89 26.07 13.82
N GLY A 167 -3.17 26.38 13.61
CA GLY A 167 -3.71 26.89 12.36
C GLY A 167 -3.89 25.85 11.24
N VAL A 168 -3.51 24.59 11.44
CA VAL A 168 -3.70 23.54 10.45
C VAL A 168 -5.16 23.06 10.43
N THR A 169 -5.82 23.04 11.60
CA THR A 169 -7.22 22.61 11.73
C THR A 169 -8.15 23.46 10.86
N SER A 170 -7.99 24.78 10.87
CA SER A 170 -8.78 25.72 10.06
C SER A 170 -8.50 25.64 8.54
N LYS A 171 -7.37 25.07 8.14
CA LYS A 171 -6.98 24.87 6.73
C LYS A 171 -7.40 23.51 6.19
N THR A 172 -7.96 22.65 7.04
CA THR A 172 -8.39 21.29 6.62
C THR A 172 -9.76 21.36 6.00
N ARG A 173 -9.85 21.00 4.72
CA ARG A 173 -11.10 20.96 3.97
C ARG A 173 -11.96 19.77 4.44
N SER A 174 -13.29 19.88 4.23
CA SER A 174 -14.22 18.78 4.55
C SER A 174 -13.97 17.49 3.73
N ASN A 175 -13.36 17.64 2.57
CA ASN A 175 -12.98 16.55 1.65
C ASN A 175 -11.49 16.19 1.70
N ALA A 176 -10.78 16.52 2.76
CA ALA A 176 -9.38 16.12 2.97
C ALA A 176 -9.20 15.58 4.38
N LEU A 177 -8.36 14.56 4.53
CA LEU A 177 -7.96 14.03 5.84
C LEU A 177 -7.05 15.02 6.57
N PHE A 178 -7.27 15.19 7.87
CA PHE A 178 -6.46 16.05 8.72
C PHE A 178 -5.00 15.56 8.81
N LEU A 179 -4.80 14.24 8.83
CA LEU A 179 -3.45 13.67 8.77
C LEU A 179 -2.73 14.07 7.49
N SER A 180 -3.41 13.95 6.34
CA SER A 180 -2.84 14.35 5.04
C SER A 180 -2.51 15.83 4.99
N THR A 181 -3.42 16.67 5.48
CA THR A 181 -3.23 18.12 5.60
C THR A 181 -2.06 18.46 6.53
N SER A 182 -2.03 17.87 7.72
CA SER A 182 -0.98 18.12 8.71
C SER A 182 0.43 17.81 8.18
N ALA A 183 0.56 16.73 7.42
CA ALA A 183 1.84 16.37 6.82
C ALA A 183 2.30 17.39 5.76
N GLN A 184 1.39 18.00 5.01
CA GLN A 184 1.74 19.08 4.05
C GLN A 184 2.20 20.37 4.77
N PHE A 185 1.75 20.58 6.01
CA PHE A 185 2.22 21.67 6.87
C PHE A 185 3.38 21.26 7.79
N ASN A 186 4.11 20.20 7.44
CA ASN A 186 5.32 19.72 8.12
C ASN A 186 5.10 19.35 9.60
N VAL A 187 3.91 18.87 9.97
CA VAL A 187 3.69 18.32 11.30
C VAL A 187 4.42 16.98 11.40
N GLU A 188 5.44 16.92 12.25
CA GLU A 188 6.39 15.81 12.34
C GLU A 188 5.71 14.44 12.50
N MET A 189 4.77 14.32 13.45
CA MET A 189 4.03 13.07 13.66
C MET A 189 3.23 12.64 12.42
N ALA A 190 2.60 13.59 11.72
CA ALA A 190 1.86 13.29 10.50
C ALA A 190 2.79 12.86 9.35
N MET A 191 3.96 13.49 9.23
CA MET A 191 4.98 13.07 8.26
C MET A 191 5.49 11.67 8.57
N ASN A 192 5.78 11.36 9.85
CA ASN A 192 6.24 10.05 10.28
C ASN A 192 5.21 8.94 9.95
N VAL A 193 3.94 9.17 10.23
CA VAL A 193 2.86 8.22 9.87
C VAL A 193 2.76 8.06 8.34
N LYS A 194 2.79 9.15 7.56
CA LYS A 194 2.76 9.07 6.08
C LYS A 194 3.99 8.35 5.52
N GLU A 195 5.14 8.47 6.16
CA GLU A 195 6.37 7.77 5.75
C GLU A 195 6.21 6.25 5.84
N TRP A 196 5.54 5.73 6.89
CA TRP A 196 5.23 4.32 6.98
C TRP A 196 4.37 3.84 5.80
N PHE A 197 3.30 4.57 5.46
CA PHE A 197 2.46 4.25 4.30
C PHE A 197 3.22 4.29 2.98
N ARG A 198 4.18 5.20 2.85
CA ARG A 198 4.97 5.34 1.62
C ARG A 198 6.03 4.25 1.48
N LYS A 199 6.77 3.95 2.56
CA LYS A 199 8.00 3.13 2.50
C LYS A 199 7.81 1.69 2.95
N ARG A 200 6.82 1.41 3.80
CA ARG A 200 6.67 0.11 4.47
C ARG A 200 5.37 -0.61 4.16
N PHE A 201 4.35 0.12 3.75
CA PHE A 201 3.07 -0.46 3.39
C PHE A 201 2.93 -0.56 1.87
N ASN A 202 3.44 -1.67 1.32
CA ASN A 202 3.39 -1.94 -0.11
C ASN A 202 2.25 -2.91 -0.42
N ILE A 203 1.47 -2.58 -1.45
CA ILE A 203 0.38 -3.39 -1.95
C ILE A 203 0.76 -3.82 -3.36
N LEU A 204 0.85 -5.14 -3.56
CA LEU A 204 1.19 -5.74 -4.83
C LEU A 204 -0.10 -6.36 -5.38
N SER A 205 -0.55 -5.85 -6.51
CA SER A 205 -1.68 -6.43 -7.25
C SER A 205 -1.14 -7.16 -8.47
N GLY A 206 -1.36 -8.46 -8.56
CA GLY A 206 -0.97 -9.25 -9.74
C GLY A 206 -1.69 -8.85 -11.04
N LEU A 207 -2.53 -7.81 -10.99
CA LEU A 207 -3.23 -7.25 -12.14
C LEU A 207 -2.54 -6.03 -12.77
N THR A 208 -1.46 -5.54 -12.15
CA THR A 208 -0.72 -4.36 -12.64
C THR A 208 0.77 -4.62 -12.66
N ASP A 209 1.44 -4.29 -13.76
CA ASP A 209 2.90 -4.45 -13.99
C ASP A 209 3.77 -3.51 -13.13
N ASN A 210 3.19 -2.75 -12.21
CA ASN A 210 3.92 -1.78 -11.38
C ASN A 210 4.95 -2.43 -10.43
N THR A 211 4.82 -3.72 -10.15
CA THR A 211 5.78 -4.46 -9.32
C THR A 211 7.12 -4.63 -10.01
N LEU A 212 7.11 -4.92 -11.32
CA LEU A 212 8.31 -5.09 -12.11
C LEU A 212 9.13 -3.79 -12.14
N ALA A 213 8.49 -2.64 -12.33
CA ALA A 213 9.14 -1.33 -12.33
C ALA A 213 9.82 -1.02 -10.98
N TYR A 214 9.15 -1.32 -9.86
CA TYR A 214 9.73 -1.13 -8.52
C TYR A 214 10.94 -2.06 -8.30
N THR A 215 10.82 -3.32 -8.67
CA THR A 215 11.88 -4.31 -8.53
C THR A 215 13.08 -3.95 -9.42
N ALA A 216 12.84 -3.55 -10.66
CA ALA A 216 13.86 -3.11 -11.59
C ALA A 216 14.63 -1.87 -11.10
N HIS A 217 13.90 -0.88 -10.57
CA HIS A 217 14.52 0.30 -9.96
C HIS A 217 15.40 -0.08 -8.75
N ALA A 218 14.91 -0.96 -7.86
CA ALA A 218 15.69 -1.43 -6.72
C ALA A 218 16.93 -2.21 -7.17
N PHE A 219 16.82 -3.05 -8.20
CA PHE A 219 17.90 -3.81 -8.81
C PHE A 219 18.99 -2.90 -9.38
N MET A 220 18.61 -1.83 -10.09
CA MET A 220 19.57 -0.88 -10.69
C MET A 220 20.32 -0.04 -9.66
N HIS A 221 19.65 0.34 -8.55
CA HIS A 221 20.17 1.35 -7.62
C HIS A 221 20.68 0.78 -6.28
N ASN A 222 20.48 -0.52 -6.02
CA ASN A 222 20.91 -1.14 -4.75
C ASN A 222 21.66 -2.45 -5.00
N PRO A 223 23.02 -2.46 -4.87
CA PRO A 223 23.83 -3.64 -5.13
C PRO A 223 23.45 -4.87 -4.29
N LEU A 224 23.05 -4.68 -3.03
CA LEU A 224 22.64 -5.78 -2.16
C LEU A 224 21.33 -6.42 -2.62
N ILE A 225 20.37 -5.61 -3.03
CA ILE A 225 19.09 -6.11 -3.57
C ILE A 225 19.34 -6.81 -4.90
N ARG A 226 20.20 -6.26 -5.75
CA ARG A 226 20.60 -6.90 -7.02
C ARG A 226 21.15 -8.32 -6.78
N GLU A 227 22.07 -8.47 -5.86
CA GLU A 227 22.67 -9.76 -5.53
C GLU A 227 21.61 -10.75 -5.00
N GLN A 228 20.75 -10.30 -4.10
CA GLN A 228 19.66 -11.13 -3.56
C GLN A 228 18.68 -11.59 -4.66
N ILE A 229 18.32 -10.71 -5.58
CA ILE A 229 17.43 -11.05 -6.71
C ILE A 229 18.10 -12.08 -7.61
N LEU A 230 19.37 -11.89 -7.97
CA LEU A 230 20.10 -12.85 -8.80
C LEU A 230 20.24 -14.22 -8.12
N GLN A 231 20.48 -14.26 -6.80
CA GLN A 231 20.48 -15.50 -6.04
C GLN A 231 19.11 -16.19 -6.05
N MET A 232 18.02 -15.43 -5.89
CA MET A 232 16.66 -15.97 -5.96
C MET A 232 16.33 -16.50 -7.35
N LEU A 233 16.66 -15.77 -8.41
CA LEU A 233 16.47 -16.20 -9.79
C LEU A 233 17.23 -17.49 -10.09
N GLY A 234 18.48 -17.62 -9.64
CA GLY A 234 19.27 -18.82 -9.80
C GLY A 234 18.69 -20.06 -9.10
N VAL A 235 17.83 -19.87 -8.08
CA VAL A 235 17.09 -20.96 -7.42
C VAL A 235 15.81 -21.33 -8.20
N VAL A 236 15.12 -20.33 -8.73
CA VAL A 236 13.85 -20.52 -9.46
C VAL A 236 14.11 -20.99 -10.89
N ASP A 237 15.10 -20.40 -11.54
CA ASP A 237 15.50 -20.73 -12.91
C ASP A 237 17.02 -20.75 -13.01
N SER A 238 17.59 -21.95 -12.95
CA SER A 238 19.04 -22.19 -12.97
C SER A 238 19.68 -21.84 -14.31
N CYS A 239 18.91 -21.55 -15.35
CA CYS A 239 19.41 -21.19 -16.68
C CYS A 239 19.73 -19.70 -16.79
N ILE A 240 19.25 -18.84 -15.88
CA ILE A 240 19.52 -17.42 -15.89
C ILE A 240 20.84 -17.11 -15.15
N LYS A 241 21.83 -16.61 -15.88
CA LYS A 241 23.13 -16.21 -15.34
C LYS A 241 23.12 -14.79 -14.77
N ASN A 242 22.46 -13.89 -15.47
CA ASN A 242 22.45 -12.47 -15.12
C ASN A 242 21.19 -11.79 -15.69
N VAL A 243 20.88 -10.62 -15.15
CA VAL A 243 19.81 -9.75 -15.65
C VAL A 243 20.41 -8.38 -15.97
N ASN A 244 20.10 -7.86 -17.14
CA ASN A 244 20.46 -6.51 -17.55
C ASN A 244 19.20 -5.68 -17.71
N ILE A 245 19.17 -4.48 -17.09
CA ILE A 245 18.02 -3.59 -17.11
C ILE A 245 18.45 -2.25 -17.70
N GLN A 246 17.73 -1.81 -18.73
CA GLN A 246 17.90 -0.50 -19.35
C GLN A 246 16.60 0.30 -19.25
N GLU A 247 16.70 1.55 -18.83
CA GLU A 247 15.59 2.47 -18.77
C GLU A 247 15.56 3.35 -20.00
N ASN A 248 14.51 3.23 -20.81
CA ASN A 248 14.26 4.05 -21.98
C ASN A 248 13.16 5.06 -21.67
N ILE A 249 13.44 6.34 -21.89
CA ILE A 249 12.44 7.40 -21.72
C ILE A 249 11.82 7.66 -23.09
N LYS A 250 10.50 7.43 -23.20
CA LYS A 250 9.72 7.77 -24.40
C LYS A 250 8.76 8.91 -24.07
N GLU A 251 8.74 9.93 -24.92
CA GLU A 251 7.67 10.93 -24.89
C GLU A 251 6.41 10.31 -25.51
N VAL A 252 5.33 10.19 -24.73
CA VAL A 252 4.06 9.59 -25.18
C VAL A 252 3.00 10.67 -25.26
N ASN A 253 2.26 10.67 -26.36
CA ASN A 253 1.03 11.46 -26.50
C ASN A 253 -0.06 10.85 -25.60
N THR A 254 -0.85 11.70 -24.97
CA THR A 254 -1.86 11.36 -23.94
C THR A 254 -2.95 10.37 -24.38
N GLN A 255 -2.99 9.96 -25.64
CA GLN A 255 -4.00 9.02 -26.17
C GLN A 255 -3.71 7.54 -25.87
N ASP A 256 -2.45 7.18 -25.52
CA ASP A 256 -2.02 5.79 -25.26
C ASP A 256 -1.61 5.54 -23.79
N SER A 257 -2.09 6.38 -22.89
CA SER A 257 -1.68 6.38 -21.47
C SER A 257 -2.27 5.21 -20.67
N PRO A 258 -1.55 4.65 -19.66
CA PRO A 258 -2.07 3.66 -18.69
C PRO A 258 -3.32 4.12 -17.93
N PHE A 259 -3.70 5.40 -18.03
CA PHE A 259 -4.97 5.96 -17.54
C PHE A 259 -6.22 5.33 -18.20
N GLU A 260 -6.08 4.67 -19.34
CA GLU A 260 -7.18 3.95 -19.98
C GLU A 260 -7.66 2.74 -19.15
N VAL A 261 -6.75 2.11 -18.40
CA VAL A 261 -7.10 1.01 -17.48
C VAL A 261 -7.87 1.55 -16.27
N LEU A 262 -7.50 2.71 -15.76
CA LEU A 262 -8.22 3.38 -14.68
C LEU A 262 -9.58 3.94 -15.14
N SER A 263 -9.68 4.39 -16.39
CA SER A 263 -10.96 4.82 -16.97
C SER A 263 -11.93 3.64 -17.19
N ARG A 264 -11.42 2.45 -17.51
CA ARG A 264 -12.22 1.20 -17.59
C ARG A 264 -12.76 0.76 -16.22
N LEU A 265 -12.11 1.18 -15.14
CA LEU A 265 -12.58 1.00 -13.76
C LEU A 265 -13.49 2.14 -13.29
N GLY A 266 -13.92 3.03 -14.20
CA GLY A 266 -14.79 4.16 -13.87
C GLY A 266 -14.08 5.32 -13.15
N ILE A 267 -12.77 5.31 -13.06
CA ILE A 267 -11.96 6.36 -12.44
C ILE A 267 -11.50 7.33 -13.55
N ASN A 268 -12.35 8.30 -13.91
CA ASN A 268 -11.97 9.38 -14.83
C ASN A 268 -11.08 10.39 -14.10
N LEU A 269 -9.78 10.34 -14.37
CA LEU A 269 -8.85 11.41 -14.06
C LEU A 269 -8.88 12.40 -15.22
N GLN A 270 -9.59 13.51 -15.08
CA GLN A 270 -9.50 14.61 -16.05
C GLN A 270 -8.08 15.17 -15.98
N ASN A 271 -7.31 14.92 -17.01
CA ASN A 271 -6.00 15.55 -17.20
C ASN A 271 -6.14 16.83 -18.01
N ASP A 272 -5.43 17.87 -17.61
CA ASP A 272 -5.12 19.01 -18.45
C ASP A 272 -4.42 18.54 -19.72
N ALA A 273 -5.01 18.81 -20.87
CA ALA A 273 -4.68 18.26 -22.19
C ALA A 273 -3.29 18.64 -22.75
N ASN A 274 -2.39 19.25 -21.95
CA ASN A 274 -1.10 19.78 -22.41
C ASN A 274 0.11 19.34 -21.58
N LYS A 275 0.01 18.34 -20.71
CA LYS A 275 1.19 17.80 -20.04
C LYS A 275 1.78 16.65 -20.85
N ARG A 276 2.97 16.84 -21.42
CA ARG A 276 3.81 15.75 -21.95
C ARG A 276 4.12 14.81 -20.78
N ILE A 277 3.75 13.55 -20.91
CA ILE A 277 4.03 12.51 -19.91
C ILE A 277 5.28 11.77 -20.41
N GLU A 278 6.34 11.81 -19.63
CA GLU A 278 7.48 10.93 -19.83
C GLU A 278 7.08 9.52 -19.37
N GLN A 279 6.95 8.60 -20.32
CA GLN A 279 6.79 7.19 -20.03
C GLN A 279 8.16 6.54 -19.98
N ARG A 280 8.50 5.98 -18.83
CA ARG A 280 9.71 5.17 -18.66
C ARG A 280 9.38 3.73 -19.04
N GLU A 281 10.00 3.24 -20.07
CA GLU A 281 9.92 1.85 -20.49
C GLU A 281 11.18 1.12 -20.02
N LEU A 282 10.96 -0.01 -19.33
CA LEU A 282 12.07 -0.85 -18.88
C LEU A 282 12.30 -1.95 -19.92
N ASP A 283 13.50 -2.03 -20.45
CA ASP A 283 13.98 -3.17 -21.22
C ASP A 283 14.80 -4.07 -20.29
N ILE A 284 14.24 -5.25 -19.99
CA ILE A 284 14.81 -6.22 -19.07
C ILE A 284 15.22 -7.44 -19.91
N GLN A 285 16.47 -7.80 -19.84
CA GLN A 285 17.05 -8.92 -20.59
C GLN A 285 17.70 -9.91 -19.62
N ALA A 286 17.32 -11.20 -19.73
CA ALA A 286 17.98 -12.29 -19.06
C ALA A 286 19.14 -12.80 -19.93
N THR A 287 20.24 -13.17 -19.28
CA THR A 287 21.42 -13.74 -19.94
C THR A 287 21.49 -15.23 -19.64
N HIS A 288 21.58 -16.03 -20.70
CA HIS A 288 21.66 -17.49 -20.65
C HIS A 288 22.94 -18.02 -21.31
N ASP A 289 23.27 -19.28 -21.06
CA ASP A 289 24.30 -19.98 -21.84
C ASP A 289 23.82 -20.20 -23.27
N MET A 290 24.69 -19.91 -24.24
CA MET A 290 24.52 -20.28 -25.63
C MET A 290 25.30 -21.57 -25.91
N TYR A 291 24.63 -22.56 -26.52
CA TYR A 291 25.20 -23.87 -26.76
C TYR A 291 25.44 -24.13 -28.26
N ASP A 292 26.55 -24.77 -28.58
CA ASP A 292 26.80 -25.40 -29.86
C ASP A 292 27.18 -26.88 -29.63
N ASN A 293 26.38 -27.80 -30.19
CA ASN A 293 26.55 -29.26 -30.04
C ASN A 293 26.75 -29.73 -28.59
N GLY A 294 26.03 -29.09 -27.64
CA GLY A 294 26.07 -29.37 -26.20
C GLY A 294 27.20 -28.72 -25.41
N ASN A 295 28.09 -27.93 -26.10
CA ASN A 295 29.13 -27.15 -25.43
C ASN A 295 28.69 -25.70 -25.30
N VAL A 296 28.98 -25.06 -24.14
CA VAL A 296 28.76 -23.63 -23.97
C VAL A 296 29.77 -22.88 -24.83
N VAL A 297 29.26 -22.05 -25.74
CA VAL A 297 30.09 -21.27 -26.71
C VAL A 297 30.03 -19.77 -26.46
N GLY A 298 29.15 -19.30 -25.57
CA GLY A 298 28.97 -17.90 -25.22
C GLY A 298 27.71 -17.63 -24.41
N ASP A 299 27.33 -16.37 -24.40
CA ASP A 299 26.09 -15.91 -23.72
C ASP A 299 25.07 -15.44 -24.77
N ALA A 300 23.80 -15.74 -24.51
CA ALA A 300 22.65 -15.26 -25.26
C ALA A 300 21.76 -14.41 -24.37
N SER A 301 21.25 -13.30 -24.89
CA SER A 301 20.32 -12.42 -24.17
C SER A 301 18.90 -12.63 -24.69
N LEU A 302 17.97 -12.87 -23.79
CA LEU A 302 16.53 -13.00 -24.06
C LEU A 302 15.78 -11.91 -23.34
N ASN A 303 14.83 -11.24 -24.02
CA ASN A 303 13.98 -10.26 -23.34
C ASN A 303 13.08 -10.98 -22.32
N PHE A 304 13.00 -10.44 -21.12
CA PHE A 304 12.32 -11.06 -19.97
C PHE A 304 10.84 -11.38 -20.23
N LYS A 305 10.20 -10.69 -21.18
CA LYS A 305 8.81 -10.97 -21.62
C LYS A 305 8.66 -12.34 -22.29
N PHE A 306 9.75 -12.94 -22.76
CA PHE A 306 9.74 -14.27 -23.39
C PHE A 306 10.17 -15.39 -22.44
N GLU A 307 10.51 -15.05 -21.19
CA GLU A 307 10.74 -16.03 -20.14
C GLU A 307 9.44 -16.72 -19.73
N SER A 308 9.56 -17.80 -18.98
CA SER A 308 8.39 -18.53 -18.50
C SER A 308 7.58 -17.67 -17.52
N LEU A 309 6.24 -17.90 -17.45
CA LEU A 309 5.38 -17.22 -16.48
C LEU A 309 5.78 -17.47 -15.02
N GLY A 310 6.54 -18.55 -14.75
CA GLY A 310 7.07 -18.82 -13.42
C GLY A 310 8.34 -18.02 -13.09
N THR A 311 9.03 -17.49 -14.12
CA THR A 311 10.25 -16.71 -14.00
C THR A 311 9.95 -15.20 -13.97
N THR A 312 8.92 -14.77 -14.69
CA THR A 312 8.45 -13.39 -14.72
C THR A 312 7.52 -13.08 -13.56
#